data_a16ef2ab3aaa9899fe4a4fc79edb4817
#
_entry.id   a16ef2ab3aaa9899fe4a4fc79edb4817
#
_cell.length_a   1.000
_cell.length_b   1.000
_cell.length_c   1.000
_cell.angle_alpha   90.00
_cell.angle_beta   90.00
_cell.angle_gamma   90.00
#
_symmetry.space_group_name_H-M   'P 1'
#
loop_
_entity.id
_entity.type
_entity.pdbx_description
1 polymer ?
#
loop_
_entity_poly.entity_id
_entity_poly.type
_entity_poly.pdbx_seq_one_letter_code
_entity_poly.pdbx_strand_id
1 'polypeptide(L)'
;MRSQMQQQLKLLTLLLTIIVLAGCTLLPVSVKTNPTPFVATAIAITPQLAVATPHRDATPRPVSPTPAVVRIKGYPAVAVSALPDEAQYTLKLIAHGGPFPYRQDGAIFQNRERRLPRHPSGYYHEYTVETPGSADRGARRLITGEEGEIFYTDDHYNTFVQVLPT
;
A
#
# COMPACT_ATOMS: atom_id res chain seq x y z
N MET A 1 -34.05 -38.26 -7.13
CA MET A 1 -32.99 -37.28 -6.85
C MET A 1 -31.83 -37.32 -7.85
N ARG A 2 -31.30 -38.48 -8.26
CA ARG A 2 -30.18 -38.58 -9.23
C ARG A 2 -30.46 -37.99 -10.61
N SER A 3 -31.72 -38.06 -11.09
CA SER A 3 -32.10 -37.56 -12.44
C SER A 3 -32.07 -36.02 -12.54
N GLN A 4 -32.50 -35.32 -11.49
CA GLN A 4 -32.50 -33.86 -11.44
C GLN A 4 -31.06 -33.30 -11.40
N MET A 5 -30.18 -33.96 -10.66
CA MET A 5 -28.77 -33.58 -10.57
C MET A 5 -28.02 -33.73 -11.91
N GLN A 6 -28.35 -34.77 -12.64
CA GLN A 6 -27.78 -35.01 -13.99
C GLN A 6 -28.28 -33.97 -15.02
N GLN A 7 -29.51 -33.51 -14.92
CA GLN A 7 -30.05 -32.46 -15.79
C GLN A 7 -29.40 -31.10 -15.51
N GLN A 8 -29.18 -30.75 -14.25
CA GLN A 8 -28.49 -29.50 -13.87
C GLN A 8 -27.04 -29.48 -14.34
N LEU A 9 -26.36 -30.64 -14.28
CA LEU A 9 -24.96 -30.74 -14.74
C LEU A 9 -24.86 -30.55 -16.27
N LYS A 10 -25.81 -31.09 -17.06
CA LYS A 10 -25.85 -30.91 -18.53
C LYS A 10 -26.17 -29.47 -18.95
N LEU A 11 -27.03 -28.78 -18.22
CA LEU A 11 -27.34 -27.36 -18.46
C LEU A 11 -26.13 -26.45 -18.17
N LEU A 12 -25.37 -26.75 -17.11
CA LEU A 12 -24.19 -26.00 -16.73
C LEU A 12 -23.06 -26.15 -17.77
N THR A 13 -22.87 -27.37 -18.31
CA THR A 13 -21.87 -27.61 -19.38
C THR A 13 -22.25 -26.96 -20.70
N LEU A 14 -23.55 -26.92 -21.05
CA LEU A 14 -24.02 -26.25 -22.25
C LEU A 14 -23.86 -24.73 -22.17
N LEU A 15 -24.08 -24.13 -21.00
CA LEU A 15 -23.90 -22.70 -20.79
C LEU A 15 -22.41 -22.28 -20.87
N LEU A 16 -21.51 -23.13 -20.39
CA LEU A 16 -20.07 -22.88 -20.43
C LEU A 16 -19.49 -22.89 -21.84
N THR A 17 -20.03 -23.75 -22.76
CA THR A 17 -19.56 -23.83 -24.16
C THR A 17 -20.02 -22.65 -25.02
N ILE A 18 -21.12 -21.96 -24.67
CA ILE A 18 -21.60 -20.78 -25.41
C ILE A 18 -20.76 -19.54 -25.14
N ILE A 19 -20.13 -19.43 -23.96
CA ILE A 19 -19.32 -18.26 -23.58
C ILE A 19 -17.95 -18.24 -24.28
N VAL A 20 -17.45 -19.39 -24.76
CA VAL A 20 -16.12 -19.49 -25.39
C VAL A 20 -16.12 -19.04 -26.85
N LEU A 21 -17.29 -18.94 -27.52
CA LEU A 21 -17.39 -18.65 -28.96
C LEU A 21 -17.70 -17.19 -29.33
N ALA A 22 -17.87 -16.31 -28.38
CA ALA A 22 -18.16 -14.89 -28.63
C ALA A 22 -17.04 -13.98 -28.13
N GLY A 23 -16.08 -13.66 -29.01
CA GLY A 23 -15.29 -12.46 -28.74
C GLY A 23 -13.80 -12.51 -29.02
N CYS A 24 -13.42 -12.59 -30.27
CA CYS A 24 -12.15 -11.98 -30.72
C CYS A 24 -12.45 -10.98 -31.82
N THR A 25 -12.73 -9.73 -31.44
CA THR A 25 -12.56 -8.59 -32.34
C THR A 25 -11.50 -7.69 -31.77
N LEU A 26 -10.26 -7.88 -32.21
CA LEU A 26 -9.13 -7.00 -32.00
C LEU A 26 -9.33 -5.75 -32.86
N LEU A 27 -9.61 -4.60 -32.23
CA LEU A 27 -9.48 -3.30 -32.88
C LEU A 27 -8.06 -2.79 -32.66
N PRO A 28 -7.32 -2.40 -33.72
CA PRO A 28 -6.01 -1.79 -33.58
C PRO A 28 -6.17 -0.35 -33.05
N VAL A 29 -5.64 -0.08 -31.86
CA VAL A 29 -5.46 1.29 -31.36
C VAL A 29 -4.28 1.91 -32.07
N SER A 30 -4.56 2.89 -32.94
CA SER A 30 -3.54 3.69 -33.60
C SER A 30 -3.03 4.76 -32.62
N VAL A 31 -1.83 4.52 -32.07
CA VAL A 31 -1.13 5.51 -31.23
C VAL A 31 -0.48 6.54 -32.16
N LYS A 32 -1.07 7.71 -32.20
CA LYS A 32 -0.51 8.87 -32.89
C LYS A 32 0.54 9.51 -31.98
N THR A 33 1.80 9.18 -32.18
CA THR A 33 2.93 9.81 -31.52
C THR A 33 3.23 11.15 -32.21
N ASN A 34 2.96 12.26 -31.55
CA ASN A 34 3.44 13.57 -31.92
C ASN A 34 4.82 13.81 -31.29
N PRO A 35 5.89 13.96 -32.03
CA PRO A 35 7.17 14.44 -31.50
C PRO A 35 7.12 15.94 -31.31
N THR A 36 7.09 16.43 -30.07
CA THR A 36 7.34 17.83 -29.76
C THR A 36 8.86 18.07 -29.77
N PRO A 37 9.38 19.05 -30.54
CA PRO A 37 10.81 19.34 -30.52
C PRO A 37 11.18 20.01 -29.18
N PHE A 38 12.07 19.39 -28.45
CA PHE A 38 12.70 19.94 -27.25
C PHE A 38 13.70 21.03 -27.71
N VAL A 39 13.36 22.27 -27.50
CA VAL A 39 14.31 23.40 -27.68
C VAL A 39 15.17 23.45 -26.41
N ALA A 40 16.41 23.01 -26.51
CA ALA A 40 17.41 23.17 -25.46
C ALA A 40 17.88 24.63 -25.44
N THR A 41 17.36 25.44 -24.52
CA THR A 41 17.94 26.74 -24.19
C THR A 41 19.09 26.52 -23.22
N ALA A 42 20.30 26.67 -23.74
CA ALA A 42 21.53 26.66 -22.94
C ALA A 42 21.59 27.97 -22.11
N ILE A 43 21.38 27.84 -20.79
CA ILE A 43 21.66 28.95 -19.87
C ILE A 43 23.11 28.83 -19.44
N ALA A 44 23.90 29.78 -19.84
CA ALA A 44 25.28 29.94 -19.41
C ALA A 44 25.31 30.31 -17.93
N ILE A 45 25.81 29.41 -17.08
CA ILE A 45 26.03 29.67 -15.66
C ILE A 45 27.43 30.22 -15.48
N THR A 46 27.53 31.51 -15.18
CA THR A 46 28.76 32.17 -14.77
C THR A 46 29.09 31.70 -13.33
N PRO A 47 30.29 31.21 -13.02
CA PRO A 47 30.65 30.89 -11.66
C PRO A 47 30.94 32.17 -10.87
N GLN A 48 30.01 32.56 -10.00
CA GLN A 48 30.23 33.61 -9.01
C GLN A 48 30.99 33.03 -7.83
N LEU A 49 32.25 33.46 -7.68
CA LEU A 49 33.07 33.15 -6.49
C LEU A 49 32.43 33.82 -5.28
N ALA A 50 31.73 33.06 -4.43
CA ALA A 50 31.28 33.53 -3.13
C ALA A 50 32.45 33.35 -2.15
N VAL A 51 32.97 34.47 -1.68
CA VAL A 51 33.93 34.55 -0.56
C VAL A 51 33.25 34.03 0.70
N ALA A 52 33.74 32.91 1.23
CA ALA A 52 33.28 32.35 2.49
C ALA A 52 33.80 33.21 3.66
N THR A 53 32.94 33.96 4.28
CA THR A 53 33.18 34.54 5.61
C THR A 53 33.06 33.43 6.66
N PRO A 54 34.06 33.24 7.56
CA PRO A 54 33.94 32.26 8.63
C PRO A 54 32.94 32.80 9.67
N HIS A 55 31.76 32.17 9.71
CA HIS A 55 30.80 32.40 10.79
C HIS A 55 31.26 31.59 12.03
N ARG A 56 31.87 32.26 12.94
CA ARG A 56 32.22 31.77 14.28
C ARG A 56 31.00 31.96 15.17
N ASP A 57 30.73 31.00 16.02
CA ASP A 57 29.67 30.90 17.04
C ASP A 57 28.37 30.20 16.59
N ALA A 58 28.47 28.87 16.47
CA ALA A 58 27.34 28.01 16.76
C ALA A 58 27.42 27.58 18.24
N THR A 59 26.76 28.31 19.10
CA THR A 59 26.43 27.83 20.45
C THR A 59 25.72 26.50 20.32
N PRO A 60 26.13 25.42 21.01
CA PRO A 60 25.41 24.15 20.95
C PRO A 60 23.98 24.35 21.43
N ARG A 61 23.03 24.29 20.50
CA ARG A 61 21.61 24.28 20.83
C ARG A 61 21.34 23.06 21.71
N PRO A 62 20.69 23.17 22.87
CA PRO A 62 20.32 22.04 23.68
C PRO A 62 19.52 21.08 22.79
N VAL A 63 20.05 19.91 22.49
CA VAL A 63 19.34 18.83 21.82
C VAL A 63 18.27 18.36 22.79
N SER A 64 17.03 18.75 22.56
CA SER A 64 15.88 18.16 23.27
C SER A 64 16.01 16.63 23.14
N PRO A 65 15.87 15.86 24.22
CA PRO A 65 15.97 14.43 24.15
C PRO A 65 14.96 13.92 23.12
N THR A 66 15.44 13.26 22.08
CA THR A 66 14.60 12.55 21.13
C THR A 66 13.70 11.61 21.94
N PRO A 67 12.36 11.70 21.82
CA PRO A 67 11.49 10.83 22.59
C PRO A 67 11.89 9.38 22.32
N ALA A 68 12.10 8.62 23.37
CA ALA A 68 12.48 7.21 23.26
C ALA A 68 11.39 6.48 22.47
N VAL A 69 11.75 5.99 21.27
CA VAL A 69 10.81 5.21 20.45
C VAL A 69 10.53 3.90 21.17
N VAL A 70 9.32 3.75 21.68
CA VAL A 70 8.88 2.47 22.25
C VAL A 70 8.92 1.41 21.17
N ARG A 71 9.53 0.27 21.44
CA ARG A 71 9.59 -0.87 20.49
C ARG A 71 8.92 -2.08 21.10
N ILE A 72 8.08 -2.74 20.30
CA ILE A 72 7.42 -4.00 20.67
C ILE A 72 7.85 -5.05 19.67
N LYS A 73 8.39 -6.18 20.17
CA LYS A 73 8.93 -7.27 19.34
C LYS A 73 9.89 -6.76 18.25
N GLY A 74 10.64 -5.66 18.52
CA GLY A 74 11.61 -5.06 17.59
C GLY A 74 11.06 -3.98 16.66
N TYR A 75 9.74 -3.79 16.57
CA TYR A 75 9.09 -2.75 15.76
C TYR A 75 8.90 -1.46 16.54
N PRO A 76 9.09 -0.28 15.91
CA PRO A 76 8.61 0.96 16.51
C PRO A 76 7.12 0.84 16.79
N ALA A 77 6.68 1.24 17.97
CA ALA A 77 5.28 1.17 18.37
C ALA A 77 4.65 2.55 18.33
N VAL A 78 3.44 2.64 17.79
CA VAL A 78 2.67 3.89 17.68
C VAL A 78 1.25 3.68 18.20
N ALA A 79 0.70 4.70 18.86
CA ALA A 79 -0.71 4.70 19.23
C ALA A 79 -1.59 4.89 17.97
N VAL A 80 -2.83 4.39 18.00
CA VAL A 80 -3.80 4.62 16.92
C VAL A 80 -3.96 6.11 16.60
N SER A 81 -3.99 6.98 17.61
CA SER A 81 -4.12 8.43 17.44
C SER A 81 -2.93 9.11 16.76
N ALA A 82 -1.79 8.43 16.65
CA ALA A 82 -0.60 8.93 15.94
C ALA A 82 -0.54 8.49 14.47
N LEU A 83 -1.47 7.65 14.04
CA LEU A 83 -1.62 7.26 12.63
C LEU A 83 -2.33 8.37 11.83
N PRO A 84 -2.10 8.43 10.50
CA PRO A 84 -2.91 9.26 9.62
C PRO A 84 -4.42 8.95 9.75
N ASP A 85 -5.26 9.96 9.53
CA ASP A 85 -6.72 9.83 9.66
C ASP A 85 -7.29 8.71 8.77
N GLU A 86 -6.72 8.53 7.58
CA GLU A 86 -7.09 7.47 6.65
C GLU A 86 -6.80 6.07 7.22
N ALA A 87 -5.68 5.92 7.94
CA ALA A 87 -5.35 4.65 8.60
C ALA A 87 -6.28 4.39 9.79
N GLN A 88 -6.59 5.42 10.59
CA GLN A 88 -7.57 5.32 11.67
C GLN A 88 -8.96 4.95 11.14
N TYR A 89 -9.35 5.51 9.99
CA TYR A 89 -10.61 5.16 9.32
C TYR A 89 -10.61 3.69 8.87
N THR A 90 -9.53 3.23 8.23
CA THR A 90 -9.41 1.82 7.80
C THR A 90 -9.45 0.87 9.00
N LEU A 91 -8.85 1.22 10.14
CA LEU A 91 -8.97 0.43 11.38
C LEU A 91 -10.42 0.28 11.85
N LYS A 92 -11.21 1.36 11.76
CA LYS A 92 -12.66 1.29 12.07
C LYS A 92 -13.40 0.35 11.12
N LEU A 93 -13.10 0.38 9.83
CA LEU A 93 -13.69 -0.55 8.87
C LEU A 93 -13.30 -2.00 9.20
N ILE A 94 -12.04 -2.27 9.55
CA ILE A 94 -11.59 -3.61 9.97
C ILE A 94 -12.38 -4.09 11.20
N ALA A 95 -12.53 -3.25 12.20
CA ALA A 95 -13.27 -3.59 13.43
C ALA A 95 -14.76 -3.90 13.18
N HIS A 96 -15.36 -3.29 12.13
CA HIS A 96 -16.76 -3.52 11.76
C HIS A 96 -16.94 -4.62 10.69
N GLY A 97 -15.86 -5.19 10.15
CA GLY A 97 -15.94 -6.18 9.08
C GLY A 97 -16.29 -5.60 7.70
N GLY A 98 -16.01 -4.32 7.46
CA GLY A 98 -16.27 -3.59 6.22
C GLY A 98 -17.54 -2.74 6.25
N PRO A 99 -18.08 -2.31 5.08
CA PRO A 99 -17.59 -2.65 3.74
C PRO A 99 -16.24 -2.03 3.41
N PHE A 100 -15.40 -2.75 2.65
CA PHE A 100 -14.07 -2.29 2.24
C PHE A 100 -14.09 -1.69 0.85
N PRO A 101 -13.37 -0.56 0.62
CA PRO A 101 -13.38 0.15 -0.67
C PRO A 101 -12.57 -0.56 -1.77
N TYR A 102 -11.61 -1.41 -1.41
CA TYR A 102 -10.72 -2.06 -2.37
C TYR A 102 -10.93 -3.58 -2.39
N ARG A 103 -10.94 -4.17 -3.59
CA ARG A 103 -11.15 -5.63 -3.77
C ARG A 103 -10.08 -6.50 -3.08
N GLN A 104 -8.92 -5.91 -2.83
CA GLN A 104 -7.77 -6.58 -2.22
C GLN A 104 -7.82 -6.56 -0.70
N ASP A 105 -8.71 -5.75 -0.12
CA ASP A 105 -8.82 -5.64 1.33
C ASP A 105 -9.29 -6.98 1.93
N GLY A 106 -8.62 -7.40 3.00
CA GLY A 106 -8.81 -8.71 3.59
C GLY A 106 -8.06 -9.84 2.88
N ALA A 107 -7.30 -9.57 1.83
CA ALA A 107 -6.48 -10.59 1.17
C ALA A 107 -5.33 -11.06 2.08
N ILE A 108 -4.90 -12.31 1.89
CA ILE A 108 -3.77 -12.88 2.63
C ILE A 108 -2.48 -12.14 2.26
N PHE A 109 -1.82 -11.57 3.25
CA PHE A 109 -0.48 -11.02 3.12
C PHE A 109 0.58 -12.11 3.38
N GLN A 110 1.36 -12.45 2.36
CA GLN A 110 2.27 -13.61 2.38
C GLN A 110 3.58 -13.38 3.16
N ASN A 111 3.91 -12.13 3.52
CA ASN A 111 5.15 -11.77 4.22
C ASN A 111 6.41 -12.41 3.60
N ARG A 112 6.49 -12.42 2.25
CA ARG A 112 7.58 -13.10 1.49
C ARG A 112 8.97 -12.55 1.84
N GLU A 113 9.07 -11.26 2.02
CA GLU A 113 10.30 -10.55 2.41
C GLU A 113 10.63 -10.71 3.90
N ARG A 114 9.76 -11.40 4.66
CA ARG A 114 9.94 -11.68 6.09
C ARG A 114 10.17 -10.41 6.92
N ARG A 115 9.48 -9.35 6.56
CA ARG A 115 9.52 -8.07 7.28
C ARG A 115 8.74 -8.13 8.59
N LEU A 116 7.71 -8.96 8.67
CA LEU A 116 6.94 -9.27 9.89
C LEU A 116 7.38 -10.63 10.47
N PRO A 117 7.02 -10.94 11.73
CA PRO A 117 7.31 -12.23 12.35
C PRO A 117 6.81 -13.38 11.47
N ARG A 118 7.49 -14.53 11.55
CA ARG A 118 7.13 -15.70 10.76
C ARG A 118 5.91 -16.39 11.34
N HIS A 119 4.89 -16.54 10.51
CA HIS A 119 3.67 -17.30 10.80
C HIS A 119 3.28 -18.17 9.59
N PRO A 120 2.38 -19.16 9.76
CA PRO A 120 1.83 -19.93 8.65
C PRO A 120 1.13 -19.03 7.62
N SER A 121 0.98 -19.56 6.39
CA SER A 121 0.20 -18.87 5.36
C SER A 121 -1.24 -18.71 5.81
N GLY A 122 -1.81 -17.53 5.58
CA GLY A 122 -3.16 -17.19 6.02
C GLY A 122 -3.21 -16.39 7.31
N TYR A 123 -2.15 -16.37 8.11
CA TYR A 123 -2.10 -15.64 9.38
C TYR A 123 -2.25 -14.13 9.25
N TYR A 124 -1.69 -13.53 8.19
CA TYR A 124 -1.75 -12.09 7.96
C TYR A 124 -2.75 -11.72 6.88
N HIS A 125 -3.49 -10.63 7.11
CA HIS A 125 -4.39 -10.03 6.14
C HIS A 125 -4.04 -8.57 5.88
N GLU A 126 -4.09 -8.13 4.61
CA GLU A 126 -3.77 -6.76 4.22
C GLU A 126 -5.02 -5.93 3.96
N TYR A 127 -4.93 -4.64 4.29
CA TYR A 127 -5.96 -3.64 4.01
C TYR A 127 -5.32 -2.38 3.46
N THR A 128 -5.95 -1.78 2.47
CA THR A 128 -5.50 -0.53 1.86
C THR A 128 -5.82 0.65 2.78
N VAL A 129 -4.83 1.49 2.98
CA VAL A 129 -5.02 2.82 3.56
C VAL A 129 -4.92 3.83 2.44
N GLU A 130 -5.93 4.68 2.28
CA GLU A 130 -5.94 5.70 1.26
C GLU A 130 -4.69 6.57 1.35
N THR A 131 -4.07 6.82 0.20
CA THR A 131 -2.89 7.69 0.11
C THR A 131 -3.30 8.96 -0.62
N PRO A 132 -3.49 10.09 0.08
CA PRO A 132 -3.93 11.34 -0.53
C PRO A 132 -3.04 11.74 -1.71
N GLY A 133 -3.66 12.10 -2.83
CA GLY A 133 -2.96 12.49 -4.05
C GLY A 133 -2.44 11.33 -4.91
N SER A 134 -2.61 10.08 -4.50
CA SER A 134 -2.31 8.93 -5.35
C SER A 134 -3.43 8.67 -6.35
N ALA A 135 -3.07 8.38 -7.61
CA ALA A 135 -4.04 8.00 -8.65
C ALA A 135 -4.47 6.53 -8.55
N ASP A 136 -3.81 5.74 -7.71
CA ASP A 136 -4.05 4.33 -7.48
C ASP A 136 -4.22 4.03 -5.98
N ARG A 137 -4.04 2.75 -5.57
CA ARG A 137 -4.11 2.33 -4.15
C ARG A 137 -3.05 2.98 -3.25
N GLY A 138 -2.05 3.67 -3.83
CA GLY A 138 -0.92 4.21 -3.08
C GLY A 138 -0.08 3.14 -2.35
N ALA A 139 0.81 3.60 -1.47
CA ALA A 139 1.77 2.73 -0.77
C ALA A 139 1.33 2.28 0.63
N ARG A 140 0.33 2.94 1.21
CA ARG A 140 -0.05 2.74 2.61
C ARG A 140 -0.89 1.48 2.81
N ARG A 141 -0.55 0.67 3.83
CA ARG A 141 -1.28 -0.56 4.20
C ARG A 141 -1.38 -0.72 5.70
N LEU A 142 -2.44 -1.40 6.12
CA LEU A 142 -2.54 -2.04 7.43
C LEU A 142 -2.47 -3.56 7.23
N ILE A 143 -1.70 -4.24 8.09
CA ILE A 143 -1.62 -5.69 8.13
C ILE A 143 -2.10 -6.14 9.49
N THR A 144 -3.07 -7.04 9.54
CA THR A 144 -3.57 -7.65 10.77
C THR A 144 -3.08 -9.07 10.88
N GLY A 145 -2.73 -9.50 12.09
CA GLY A 145 -2.44 -10.89 12.43
C GLY A 145 -3.61 -11.54 13.16
N GLU A 146 -3.70 -12.88 13.12
CA GLU A 146 -4.76 -13.65 13.79
C GLU A 146 -4.76 -13.47 15.32
N GLU A 147 -3.60 -13.18 15.94
CA GLU A 147 -3.50 -12.90 17.38
C GLU A 147 -3.84 -11.45 17.75
N GLY A 148 -4.34 -10.66 16.78
CA GLY A 148 -4.79 -9.28 17.00
C GLY A 148 -3.69 -8.23 16.89
N GLU A 149 -2.48 -8.60 16.46
CA GLU A 149 -1.47 -7.59 16.17
C GLU A 149 -1.82 -6.82 14.88
N ILE A 150 -1.47 -5.54 14.89
CA ILE A 150 -1.67 -4.66 13.76
C ILE A 150 -0.35 -3.97 13.42
N PHE A 151 -0.01 -3.95 12.15
CA PHE A 151 1.16 -3.26 11.61
C PHE A 151 0.72 -2.26 10.56
N TYR A 152 1.37 -1.09 10.54
CA TYR A 152 1.17 -0.07 9.53
C TYR A 152 2.46 0.13 8.73
N THR A 153 2.32 0.35 7.44
CA THR A 153 3.37 0.76 6.51
C THR A 153 2.89 1.91 5.63
N ASP A 154 3.75 2.86 5.34
CA ASP A 154 3.50 3.97 4.41
C ASP A 154 4.42 3.95 3.18
N ASP A 155 5.32 2.97 3.11
CA ASP A 155 6.38 2.84 2.12
C ASP A 155 6.34 1.51 1.33
N HIS A 156 5.14 0.97 1.12
CA HIS A 156 4.90 -0.24 0.33
C HIS A 156 5.64 -1.47 0.87
N TYR A 157 5.45 -1.75 2.17
CA TYR A 157 5.98 -2.90 2.92
C TYR A 157 7.51 -2.88 3.20
N ASN A 158 8.21 -1.78 2.94
CA ASN A 158 9.65 -1.69 3.25
C ASN A 158 9.90 -1.59 4.75
N THR A 159 9.09 -0.77 5.45
CA THR A 159 9.16 -0.63 6.91
C THR A 159 7.79 -0.81 7.54
N PHE A 160 7.79 -1.19 8.82
CA PHE A 160 6.56 -1.36 9.58
C PHE A 160 6.68 -0.72 10.96
N VAL A 161 5.58 -0.16 11.42
CA VAL A 161 5.36 0.19 12.82
C VAL A 161 4.26 -0.68 13.38
N GLN A 162 4.39 -1.11 14.63
CA GLN A 162 3.33 -1.84 15.33
C GLN A 162 2.34 -0.86 15.92
N VAL A 163 1.07 -1.04 15.63
CA VAL A 163 -0.01 -0.21 16.17
C VAL A 163 -0.44 -0.76 17.52
N LEU A 164 -0.44 0.11 18.53
CA LEU A 164 -0.89 -0.27 19.88
C LEU A 164 -2.41 -0.26 19.92
N PRO A 165 -3.04 -1.30 20.50
CA PRO A 165 -4.46 -1.24 20.78
C PRO A 165 -4.78 -0.07 21.73
N THR A 166 -5.93 0.54 21.54
CA THR A 166 -6.47 1.58 22.43
C THR A 166 -7.05 0.96 23.69
#